data_ebdee4c6349a4853285af954d2aafa03
#
_entry.id   ebdee4c6349a4853285af954d2aafa03
#
_cell.length_a   1.000
_cell.length_b   1.000
_cell.length_c   1.000
_cell.angle_alpha   90.00
_cell.angle_beta   90.00
_cell.angle_gamma   90.00
#
_symmetry.space_group_name_H-M   'P 1'
#
loop_
_entity.id
_entity.type
_entity.pdbx_description
1 polymer ?
#
loop_
_entity_poly.entity_id
_entity_poly.type
_entity_poly.pdbx_seq_one_letter_code
_entity_poly.pdbx_strand_id
1 'polypeptide(L)'
;MKYITLIFGLLFFPTLIADAHLEAEQEVLSALQKYFEARNNEDYKTVVALESKSGTYGTNSDGSFHKPRLKTSVEQWKKANQGGVTNVFYPEAIQLSEDVVFVRFYSEGMVSVNDKASNYRTRVTMNWVKEEGSWVVKSQHYSAANYGGVHLTQPADFDD
;
A
#
# COMPACT_ATOMS: atom_id res chain seq x y z
N MET A 1 35.92 -13.41 55.08
CA MET A 1 35.78 -12.69 53.81
C MET A 1 34.68 -13.38 53.00
N LYS A 2 33.51 -12.75 52.88
CA LYS A 2 32.37 -13.29 52.13
C LYS A 2 32.27 -12.50 50.82
N TYR A 3 32.43 -13.18 49.70
CA TYR A 3 32.26 -12.61 48.35
C TYR A 3 30.77 -12.62 48.01
N ILE A 4 30.17 -11.44 47.82
CA ILE A 4 28.82 -11.27 47.28
C ILE A 4 28.98 -11.15 45.76
N THR A 5 28.54 -12.19 45.04
CA THR A 5 28.45 -12.17 43.59
C THR A 5 27.17 -11.48 43.18
N LEU A 6 27.26 -10.27 42.62
CA LEU A 6 26.14 -9.53 42.09
C LEU A 6 25.85 -10.06 40.65
N ILE A 7 24.76 -10.82 40.53
CA ILE A 7 24.27 -11.26 39.20
C ILE A 7 23.42 -10.13 38.63
N PHE A 8 23.96 -9.41 37.67
CA PHE A 8 23.21 -8.43 36.86
C PHE A 8 22.37 -9.19 35.82
N GLY A 9 21.08 -9.38 36.16
CA GLY A 9 20.13 -9.95 35.22
C GLY A 9 19.84 -8.96 34.08
N LEU A 10 20.24 -9.30 32.85
CA LEU A 10 19.80 -8.60 31.66
C LEU A 10 18.32 -8.89 31.45
N LEU A 11 17.47 -7.95 31.81
CA LEU A 11 16.07 -7.97 31.43
C LEU A 11 15.97 -7.58 29.94
N PHE A 12 15.82 -8.58 29.10
CA PHE A 12 15.43 -8.37 27.70
C PHE A 12 14.01 -7.83 27.68
N PHE A 13 13.83 -6.60 27.17
CA PHE A 13 12.52 -6.00 26.91
C PHE A 13 12.07 -6.32 25.48
N PRO A 14 11.23 -7.33 25.23
CA PRO A 14 10.67 -7.60 23.90
C PRO A 14 9.57 -6.60 23.46
N THR A 15 9.10 -5.74 24.36
CA THR A 15 7.98 -4.83 24.14
C THR A 15 8.29 -3.69 23.15
N LEU A 16 9.51 -3.19 23.09
CA LEU A 16 9.88 -2.06 22.23
C LEU A 16 9.80 -2.38 20.73
N ILE A 17 9.99 -3.63 20.32
CA ILE A 17 9.94 -4.02 18.90
C ILE A 17 8.49 -4.12 18.43
N ALA A 18 7.59 -4.65 19.21
CA ALA A 18 6.17 -4.78 18.85
C ALA A 18 5.51 -3.41 18.69
N ASP A 19 5.82 -2.44 19.54
CA ASP A 19 5.28 -1.08 19.44
C ASP A 19 5.77 -0.35 18.19
N ALA A 20 7.03 -0.52 17.79
CA ALA A 20 7.60 0.08 16.59
C ALA A 20 6.99 -0.49 15.29
N HIS A 21 6.66 -1.78 15.26
CA HIS A 21 5.97 -2.40 14.12
C HIS A 21 4.55 -1.87 13.96
N LEU A 22 3.80 -1.76 15.04
CA LEU A 22 2.45 -1.19 15.03
C LEU A 22 2.45 0.28 14.57
N GLU A 23 3.45 1.06 14.95
CA GLU A 23 3.59 2.46 14.55
C GLU A 23 3.83 2.58 13.04
N ALA A 24 4.75 1.82 12.46
CA ALA A 24 5.04 1.84 11.03
C ALA A 24 3.83 1.40 10.17
N GLU A 25 3.10 0.38 10.61
CA GLU A 25 1.88 -0.09 9.95
C GLU A 25 0.78 0.98 9.97
N GLN A 26 0.58 1.68 11.09
CA GLN A 26 -0.39 2.77 11.21
C GLN A 26 0.01 4.00 10.38
N GLU A 27 1.30 4.36 10.35
CA GLU A 27 1.82 5.42 9.49
C GLU A 27 1.52 5.12 8.00
N VAL A 28 1.76 3.88 7.58
CA VAL A 28 1.51 3.45 6.20
C VAL A 28 0.02 3.40 5.88
N LEU A 29 -0.84 2.92 6.77
CA LEU A 29 -2.29 2.97 6.57
C LEU A 29 -2.80 4.41 6.43
N SER A 30 -2.26 5.34 7.21
CA SER A 30 -2.58 6.76 7.09
C SER A 30 -2.09 7.36 5.77
N ALA A 31 -0.89 6.98 5.32
CA ALA A 31 -0.35 7.38 4.02
C ALA A 31 -1.17 6.80 2.86
N LEU A 32 -1.62 5.54 2.96
CA LEU A 32 -2.52 4.89 2.00
C LEU A 32 -3.83 5.66 1.85
N GLN A 33 -4.48 5.99 2.96
CA GLN A 33 -5.71 6.77 2.94
C GLN A 33 -5.49 8.11 2.24
N LYS A 34 -4.46 8.84 2.63
CA LYS A 34 -4.09 10.12 2.01
C LYS A 34 -3.82 10.00 0.51
N TYR A 35 -3.16 8.90 0.09
CA TYR A 35 -2.87 8.65 -1.33
C TYR A 35 -4.15 8.47 -2.15
N PHE A 36 -5.13 7.70 -1.66
CA PHE A 36 -6.39 7.48 -2.36
C PHE A 36 -7.31 8.70 -2.30
N GLU A 37 -7.36 9.42 -1.19
CA GLU A 37 -8.06 10.71 -1.09
C GLU A 37 -7.51 11.73 -2.09
N ALA A 38 -6.18 11.85 -2.18
CA ALA A 38 -5.53 12.74 -3.14
C ALA A 38 -5.86 12.35 -4.60
N ARG A 39 -5.88 11.06 -4.92
CA ARG A 39 -6.29 10.56 -6.24
C ARG A 39 -7.75 10.91 -6.55
N ASN A 40 -8.65 10.68 -5.62
CA ASN A 40 -10.08 10.98 -5.77
C ASN A 40 -10.38 12.47 -5.95
N ASN A 41 -9.54 13.31 -5.35
CA ASN A 41 -9.65 14.78 -5.42
C ASN A 41 -8.78 15.41 -6.52
N GLU A 42 -8.12 14.60 -7.35
CA GLU A 42 -7.19 15.06 -8.40
C GLU A 42 -6.02 15.92 -7.86
N ASP A 43 -5.70 15.76 -6.58
CA ASP A 43 -4.50 16.37 -5.98
C ASP A 43 -3.25 15.57 -6.38
N TYR A 44 -2.90 15.67 -7.65
CA TYR A 44 -1.76 14.95 -8.21
C TYR A 44 -0.42 15.37 -7.63
N LYS A 45 -0.35 16.54 -7.01
CA LYS A 45 0.86 16.97 -6.30
C LYS A 45 1.10 16.08 -5.07
N THR A 46 0.06 15.83 -4.29
CA THR A 46 0.12 14.92 -3.13
C THR A 46 0.33 13.47 -3.58
N VAL A 47 -0.32 13.03 -4.67
CA VAL A 47 -0.10 11.69 -5.23
C VAL A 47 1.37 11.47 -5.56
N VAL A 48 1.98 12.37 -6.34
CA VAL A 48 3.39 12.26 -6.75
C VAL A 48 4.34 12.35 -5.54
N ALA A 49 4.00 13.14 -4.52
CA ALA A 49 4.80 13.24 -3.30
C ALA A 49 4.81 11.95 -2.46
N LEU A 50 3.75 11.12 -2.60
CA LEU A 50 3.64 9.80 -1.95
C LEU A 50 4.14 8.64 -2.84
N GLU A 51 4.70 8.92 -4.01
CA GLU A 51 5.35 7.93 -4.86
C GLU A 51 6.88 8.02 -4.75
N SER A 52 7.55 6.87 -4.87
CA SER A 52 9.01 6.80 -4.79
C SER A 52 9.69 7.71 -5.82
N LYS A 53 10.59 8.56 -5.36
CA LYS A 53 11.39 9.47 -6.22
C LYS A 53 12.24 8.73 -7.24
N SER A 54 12.62 7.50 -6.94
CA SER A 54 13.34 6.63 -7.88
C SER A 54 12.42 5.94 -8.89
N GLY A 55 11.11 6.13 -8.77
CA GLY A 55 10.06 5.54 -9.59
C GLY A 55 9.42 4.30 -8.97
N THR A 56 8.21 4.02 -9.43
CA THR A 56 7.35 2.92 -8.98
C THR A 56 7.31 1.77 -9.97
N TYR A 57 7.05 0.57 -9.47
CA TYR A 57 6.75 -0.61 -10.28
C TYR A 57 5.24 -0.89 -10.21
N GLY A 58 4.59 -0.98 -11.37
CA GLY A 58 3.15 -1.21 -11.44
C GLY A 58 2.81 -2.43 -12.25
N THR A 59 1.82 -3.20 -11.79
CA THR A 59 1.14 -4.22 -12.58
C THR A 59 -0.35 -3.96 -12.45
N ASN A 60 -1.01 -3.70 -13.57
CA ASN A 60 -2.43 -3.36 -13.58
C ASN A 60 -3.27 -4.54 -14.04
N SER A 61 -4.57 -4.44 -13.79
CA SER A 61 -5.58 -5.42 -14.23
C SER A 61 -5.88 -5.40 -15.73
N ASP A 62 -5.10 -4.66 -16.51
CA ASP A 62 -5.24 -4.53 -17.98
C ASP A 62 -4.63 -5.70 -18.77
N GLY A 63 -4.13 -6.73 -18.08
CA GLY A 63 -3.50 -7.90 -18.70
C GLY A 63 -2.05 -7.69 -19.16
N SER A 64 -1.49 -6.50 -18.98
CA SER A 64 -0.08 -6.27 -19.32
C SER A 64 0.85 -7.02 -18.38
N PHE A 65 1.80 -7.78 -18.96
CA PHE A 65 2.72 -8.62 -18.19
C PHE A 65 3.92 -7.84 -17.67
N HIS A 66 4.45 -6.93 -18.47
CA HIS A 66 5.65 -6.18 -18.13
C HIS A 66 5.46 -4.68 -18.28
N LYS A 67 5.71 -3.96 -17.20
CA LYS A 67 5.78 -2.49 -17.23
C LYS A 67 7.14 -2.05 -16.69
N PRO A 68 7.82 -1.15 -17.37
CA PRO A 68 9.06 -0.58 -16.85
C PRO A 68 8.78 0.23 -15.60
N ARG A 69 9.83 0.44 -14.80
CA ARG A 69 9.76 1.37 -13.67
C ARG A 69 9.37 2.76 -14.19
N LEU A 70 8.33 3.33 -13.61
CA LEU A 70 7.77 4.61 -14.02
C LEU A 70 8.01 5.67 -12.96
N LYS A 71 8.60 6.78 -13.37
CA LYS A 71 8.67 7.98 -12.55
C LYS A 71 7.58 8.94 -13.03
N THR A 72 6.53 9.07 -12.24
CA THR A 72 5.38 9.91 -12.59
C THR A 72 5.61 11.37 -12.27
N SER A 73 4.97 12.25 -13.01
CA SER A 73 4.88 13.69 -12.74
C SER A 73 3.42 14.14 -12.63
N VAL A 74 3.22 15.31 -12.07
CA VAL A 74 1.90 15.94 -11.98
C VAL A 74 1.27 16.11 -13.37
N GLU A 75 2.07 16.48 -14.38
CA GLU A 75 1.62 16.65 -15.77
C GLU A 75 1.20 15.32 -16.39
N GLN A 76 1.91 14.24 -16.10
CA GLN A 76 1.56 12.90 -16.56
C GLN A 76 0.24 12.43 -15.94
N TRP A 77 0.03 12.65 -14.64
CA TRP A 77 -1.23 12.35 -13.97
C TRP A 77 -2.39 13.13 -14.58
N LYS A 78 -2.24 14.44 -14.77
CA LYS A 78 -3.25 15.29 -15.45
C LYS A 78 -3.57 14.81 -16.86
N LYS A 79 -2.53 14.41 -17.62
CA LYS A 79 -2.68 13.96 -19.02
C LYS A 79 -3.31 12.58 -19.12
N ALA A 80 -3.23 11.76 -18.09
CA ALA A 80 -3.82 10.42 -18.09
C ALA A 80 -5.35 10.46 -18.20
N ASN A 81 -5.98 11.61 -17.97
CA ASN A 81 -7.43 11.84 -18.08
C ASN A 81 -8.27 10.71 -17.45
N GLN A 82 -7.81 10.28 -16.28
CA GLN A 82 -8.48 9.25 -15.50
C GLN A 82 -9.15 9.93 -14.32
N GLY A 83 -10.46 9.93 -14.33
CA GLY A 83 -11.28 10.40 -13.21
C GLY A 83 -11.93 9.24 -12.47
N GLY A 84 -12.75 9.60 -11.49
CA GLY A 84 -13.54 8.65 -10.74
C GLY A 84 -13.26 8.68 -9.24
N VAL A 85 -14.00 7.89 -8.51
CA VAL A 85 -13.87 7.74 -7.06
C VAL A 85 -13.70 6.28 -6.75
N THR A 86 -12.62 5.94 -6.07
CA THR A 86 -12.34 4.59 -5.58
C THR A 86 -12.13 4.62 -4.07
N ASN A 87 -12.77 3.70 -3.37
CA ASN A 87 -12.65 3.54 -1.93
C ASN A 87 -11.78 2.34 -1.60
N VAL A 88 -11.07 2.45 -0.49
CA VAL A 88 -10.27 1.37 0.08
C VAL A 88 -11.11 0.62 1.11
N PHE A 89 -11.18 -0.70 0.98
CA PHE A 89 -11.88 -1.58 1.90
C PHE A 89 -10.93 -2.61 2.49
N TYR A 90 -11.06 -2.83 3.80
CA TYR A 90 -10.30 -3.83 4.57
C TYR A 90 -8.78 -3.72 4.36
N PRO A 91 -8.19 -2.53 4.55
CA PRO A 91 -6.74 -2.38 4.41
C PRO A 91 -6.03 -3.08 5.57
N GLU A 92 -5.02 -3.84 5.23
CA GLU A 92 -4.16 -4.55 6.15
C GLU A 92 -2.71 -4.23 5.80
N ALA A 93 -1.94 -3.78 6.78
CA ALA A 93 -0.54 -3.46 6.66
C ALA A 93 0.29 -4.47 7.46
N ILE A 94 1.38 -4.92 6.90
CA ILE A 94 2.30 -5.88 7.50
C ILE A 94 3.71 -5.35 7.31
N GLN A 95 4.40 -5.01 8.40
CA GLN A 95 5.79 -4.60 8.33
C GLN A 95 6.68 -5.80 8.02
N LEU A 96 7.43 -5.71 6.92
CA LEU A 96 8.35 -6.75 6.48
C LEU A 96 9.79 -6.50 6.93
N SER A 97 10.17 -5.23 7.10
CA SER A 97 11.44 -4.79 7.64
C SER A 97 11.32 -3.36 8.17
N GLU A 98 12.36 -2.81 8.77
CA GLU A 98 12.38 -1.43 9.30
C GLU A 98 11.89 -0.39 8.28
N ASP A 99 12.22 -0.56 7.01
CA ASP A 99 11.93 0.39 5.93
C ASP A 99 10.94 -0.14 4.89
N VAL A 100 10.26 -1.27 5.13
CA VAL A 100 9.34 -1.89 4.18
C VAL A 100 8.07 -2.36 4.85
N VAL A 101 6.94 -1.87 4.36
CA VAL A 101 5.59 -2.33 4.74
C VAL A 101 4.85 -2.81 3.50
N PHE A 102 4.32 -4.02 3.57
CA PHE A 102 3.39 -4.59 2.61
C PHE A 102 1.97 -4.22 3.00
N VAL A 103 1.14 -3.83 2.02
CA VAL A 103 -0.28 -3.54 2.25
C VAL A 103 -1.12 -4.31 1.25
N ARG A 104 -2.23 -4.89 1.72
CA ARG A 104 -3.26 -5.49 0.87
C ARG A 104 -4.63 -4.94 1.20
N PHE A 105 -5.51 -4.81 0.20
CA PHE A 105 -6.87 -4.29 0.36
C PHE A 105 -7.71 -4.53 -0.89
N TYR A 106 -9.01 -4.27 -0.79
CA TYR A 106 -9.89 -4.13 -1.95
C TYR A 106 -10.06 -2.65 -2.30
N SER A 107 -10.06 -2.36 -3.61
CA SER A 107 -10.42 -1.04 -4.10
C SER A 107 -11.67 -1.16 -4.97
N GLU A 108 -12.72 -0.45 -4.59
CA GLU A 108 -13.99 -0.46 -5.30
C GLU A 108 -14.47 0.96 -5.56
N GLY A 109 -15.17 1.12 -6.67
CA GLY A 109 -15.75 2.40 -7.03
C GLY A 109 -16.10 2.50 -8.51
N MET A 110 -16.02 3.70 -9.02
CA MET A 110 -16.25 4.02 -10.42
C MET A 110 -15.02 4.74 -10.97
N VAL A 111 -14.54 4.30 -12.11
CA VAL A 111 -13.47 5.00 -12.84
C VAL A 111 -14.00 5.51 -14.17
N SER A 112 -13.51 6.66 -14.57
CA SER A 112 -13.80 7.27 -15.87
C SER A 112 -12.52 7.36 -16.69
N VAL A 113 -12.58 6.85 -17.91
CA VAL A 113 -11.49 6.96 -18.89
C VAL A 113 -12.11 7.42 -20.21
N ASN A 114 -11.65 8.54 -20.74
CA ASN A 114 -12.19 9.14 -21.96
C ASN A 114 -13.72 9.29 -21.91
N ASP A 115 -14.22 9.87 -20.81
CA ASP A 115 -15.64 10.13 -20.53
C ASP A 115 -16.53 8.87 -20.44
N LYS A 116 -15.94 7.69 -20.38
CA LYS A 116 -16.67 6.45 -20.16
C LYS A 116 -16.47 5.98 -18.74
N ALA A 117 -17.54 6.01 -17.96
CA ALA A 117 -17.57 5.48 -16.59
C ALA A 117 -17.77 3.97 -16.59
N SER A 118 -17.06 3.29 -15.71
CA SER A 118 -17.20 1.86 -15.48
C SER A 118 -17.02 1.51 -14.00
N ASN A 119 -17.70 0.46 -13.55
CA ASN A 119 -17.47 -0.09 -12.23
C ASN A 119 -16.04 -0.63 -12.14
N TYR A 120 -15.41 -0.32 -11.02
CA TYR A 120 -14.04 -0.73 -10.75
C TYR A 120 -14.01 -1.51 -9.44
N ARG A 121 -13.52 -2.74 -9.50
CA ARG A 121 -13.29 -3.58 -8.33
C ARG A 121 -12.01 -4.37 -8.52
N THR A 122 -11.06 -4.18 -7.63
CA THR A 122 -9.76 -4.84 -7.68
C THR A 122 -9.30 -5.28 -6.31
N ARG A 123 -8.51 -6.35 -6.30
CA ARG A 123 -7.61 -6.67 -5.19
C ARG A 123 -6.30 -5.93 -5.44
N VAL A 124 -5.81 -5.30 -4.42
CA VAL A 124 -4.61 -4.47 -4.51
C VAL A 124 -3.58 -4.92 -3.49
N THR A 125 -2.35 -5.00 -3.93
CA THR A 125 -1.18 -5.11 -3.04
C THR A 125 -0.21 -3.99 -3.35
N MET A 126 0.39 -3.43 -2.30
CA MET A 126 1.38 -2.36 -2.41
C MET A 126 2.56 -2.64 -1.49
N ASN A 127 3.77 -2.28 -1.94
CA ASN A 127 4.90 -2.14 -1.04
C ASN A 127 5.18 -0.66 -0.84
N TRP A 128 5.17 -0.27 0.41
CA TRP A 128 5.61 1.03 0.87
C TRP A 128 7.01 0.93 1.40
N VAL A 129 7.84 1.92 1.07
CA VAL A 129 9.23 1.99 1.54
C VAL A 129 9.48 3.33 2.20
N LYS A 130 10.37 3.36 3.18
CA LYS A 130 10.78 4.60 3.86
C LYS A 130 11.91 5.24 3.06
N GLU A 131 11.64 6.35 2.38
CA GLU A 131 12.64 7.15 1.64
C GLU A 131 12.76 8.53 2.33
N GLU A 132 13.96 8.89 2.76
CA GLU A 132 14.24 10.19 3.43
C GLU A 132 13.29 10.45 4.63
N GLY A 133 12.98 9.39 5.39
CA GLY A 133 12.11 9.47 6.57
C GLY A 133 10.60 9.50 6.30
N SER A 134 10.18 9.36 5.03
CA SER A 134 8.76 9.36 4.63
C SER A 134 8.38 8.05 3.95
N TRP A 135 7.17 7.56 4.24
CA TRP A 135 6.63 6.39 3.55
C TRP A 135 6.12 6.77 2.16
N VAL A 136 6.60 6.04 1.15
CA VAL A 136 6.21 6.24 -0.25
C VAL A 136 5.91 4.91 -0.93
N VAL A 137 5.02 4.92 -1.92
CA VAL A 137 4.69 3.75 -2.73
C VAL A 137 5.88 3.38 -3.61
N LYS A 138 6.35 2.13 -3.50
CA LYS A 138 7.43 1.57 -4.32
C LYS A 138 6.93 0.64 -5.41
N SER A 139 5.96 -0.19 -5.08
CA SER A 139 5.31 -1.05 -6.06
C SER A 139 3.83 -1.19 -5.76
N GLN A 140 3.06 -1.48 -6.80
CA GLN A 140 1.63 -1.72 -6.71
C GLN A 140 1.18 -2.76 -7.74
N HIS A 141 0.29 -3.64 -7.31
CA HIS A 141 -0.33 -4.64 -8.16
C HIS A 141 -1.84 -4.56 -8.02
N TYR A 142 -2.53 -4.50 -9.13
CA TYR A 142 -3.98 -4.50 -9.21
C TYR A 142 -4.45 -5.71 -10.00
N SER A 143 -5.31 -6.52 -9.41
CA SER A 143 -5.96 -7.65 -10.10
C SER A 143 -7.47 -7.51 -10.04
N ALA A 144 -8.15 -7.82 -11.14
CA ALA A 144 -9.60 -7.76 -11.19
C ALA A 144 -10.23 -8.68 -10.13
N ALA A 145 -11.25 -8.17 -9.43
CA ALA A 145 -12.04 -8.90 -8.46
C ALA A 145 -13.50 -8.97 -8.93
N ASN A 146 -13.72 -9.59 -10.08
CA ASN A 146 -15.04 -9.71 -10.67
C ASN A 146 -15.92 -10.67 -9.85
N TYR A 147 -17.19 -10.30 -9.63
CA TYR A 147 -18.20 -11.23 -9.15
C TYR A 147 -18.35 -12.38 -10.13
N GLY A 148 -18.28 -13.60 -9.65
CA GLY A 148 -18.38 -14.80 -10.50
C GLY A 148 -17.14 -15.03 -11.37
N GLY A 149 -16.01 -14.41 -11.06
CA GLY A 149 -14.72 -14.69 -11.70
C GLY A 149 -14.28 -16.13 -11.50
N VAL A 150 -13.25 -16.54 -12.23
CA VAL A 150 -12.71 -17.90 -12.27
C VAL A 150 -12.21 -18.38 -10.89
N HIS A 151 -11.95 -17.46 -9.96
CA HIS A 151 -11.57 -17.79 -8.60
C HIS A 151 -12.78 -17.67 -7.68
N LEU A 152 -13.39 -18.79 -7.38
CA LEU A 152 -14.33 -18.91 -6.27
C LEU A 152 -13.50 -18.95 -4.98
N THR A 153 -13.64 -17.93 -4.15
CA THR A 153 -13.08 -17.94 -2.81
C THR A 153 -13.64 -19.16 -2.07
N GLN A 154 -12.79 -20.03 -1.63
CA GLN A 154 -13.19 -21.20 -0.87
C GLN A 154 -13.49 -20.79 0.58
N PRO A 155 -14.45 -21.45 1.26
CA PRO A 155 -14.68 -21.18 2.68
C PRO A 155 -13.40 -21.30 3.52
N ALA A 156 -12.53 -22.23 3.19
CA ALA A 156 -11.24 -22.42 3.85
C ALA A 156 -10.24 -21.27 3.65
N ASP A 157 -10.50 -20.33 2.75
CA ASP A 157 -9.64 -19.14 2.59
C ASP A 157 -9.84 -18.12 3.75
N PHE A 158 -10.80 -18.37 4.63
CA PHE A 158 -11.12 -17.53 5.80
C PHE A 158 -11.02 -18.28 7.14
N ASP A 159 -10.66 -19.54 7.11
CA ASP A 159 -10.45 -20.34 8.32
C ASP A 159 -9.00 -20.18 8.78
N ASP A 160 -8.75 -19.22 9.68
CA ASP A 160 -7.52 -19.08 10.48
C ASP A 160 -7.70 -19.74 11.86
#